data_00696adcd6f8f6d06a4605800be8ade6
#
_entry.id   00696adcd6f8f6d06a4605800be8ade6
#
_cell.length_a   1.000
_cell.length_b   1.000
_cell.length_c   1.000
_cell.angle_alpha   90.00
_cell.angle_beta   90.00
_cell.angle_gamma   90.00
#
_symmetry.space_group_name_H-M   'P 1'
#
loop_
_entity.id
_entity.type
_entity.pdbx_description
1 polymer ?
#
loop_
_entity_poly.entity_id
_entity_poly.type
_entity_poly.pdbx_seq_one_letter_code
_entity_poly.pdbx_strand_id
1 'polypeptide(L)'
;MESKILDFYEYMKKAVEKLKSYRIKETLIIHHDDADGLCSSAIVKKALERENFTVKTICLEKLFPEIIEKLHSDEGKIFIYTDIGSAHAEKISEKNKSKNLTLILDHHDFTRSKDPMVYNLNPEIFGISGEKEASGATVTYFFAKILNKQNMDLAYLSIIGSAEIPGPISGLNKEALKDALEKGLVETSKSRFGEDYKISVLGKPLSYKRISTMLSVLGSVGYYEGGPEKGIKVCLEGLNPTIEKFIGKLEEKRRIANQKMLEKIRKEGLIQLKNVQWFHAYDNFSGMGTKVIGSFCSYLSFQKIVNPKKYLVGIMNMQPTIPGYGSLTKNYVKISARTPKLLGQMIGEEKKPPLSKILPEACEKNGGFGDGHSVAASGVVLKGKEKKFVEDLDVLGGK
;
A
#
# COMPACT_ATOMS: atom_id res chain seq x y z
N MET A 1 0.91 -25.71 8.43
CA MET A 1 1.01 -24.73 7.33
C MET A 1 0.11 -25.10 6.16
N GLU A 2 0.16 -26.32 5.64
CA GLU A 2 -0.67 -26.75 4.50
C GLU A 2 -2.20 -26.61 4.73
N SER A 3 -2.73 -26.96 5.90
CA SER A 3 -4.17 -26.80 6.17
C SER A 3 -4.64 -25.34 6.09
N LYS A 4 -3.86 -24.39 6.61
CA LYS A 4 -4.20 -22.97 6.58
C LYS A 4 -4.28 -22.42 5.15
N ILE A 5 -3.34 -22.85 4.30
CA ILE A 5 -3.32 -22.46 2.87
C ILE A 5 -4.52 -23.06 2.15
N LEU A 6 -4.87 -24.33 2.45
CA LEU A 6 -6.05 -24.97 1.87
C LEU A 6 -7.35 -24.26 2.29
N ASP A 7 -7.51 -23.91 3.56
CA ASP A 7 -8.67 -23.18 4.06
C ASP A 7 -8.80 -21.80 3.39
N PHE A 8 -7.69 -21.10 3.22
CA PHE A 8 -7.64 -19.82 2.50
C PHE A 8 -8.05 -19.98 1.04
N TYR A 9 -7.55 -20.99 0.34
CA TYR A 9 -7.92 -21.26 -1.05
C TYR A 9 -9.39 -21.65 -1.20
N GLU A 10 -9.93 -22.46 -0.29
CA GLU A 10 -11.36 -22.82 -0.32
C GLU A 10 -12.25 -21.59 -0.10
N TYR A 11 -11.84 -20.66 0.78
CA TYR A 11 -12.57 -19.40 0.97
C TYR A 11 -12.49 -18.52 -0.29
N MET A 12 -11.33 -18.47 -0.94
CA MET A 12 -11.13 -17.74 -2.20
C MET A 12 -11.95 -18.33 -3.34
N LYS A 13 -12.06 -19.67 -3.43
CA LYS A 13 -12.94 -20.35 -4.41
C LYS A 13 -14.39 -19.92 -4.26
N LYS A 14 -14.92 -19.87 -3.03
CA LYS A 14 -16.29 -19.40 -2.77
C LYS A 14 -16.52 -17.97 -3.27
N ALA A 15 -15.55 -17.08 -3.07
CA ALA A 15 -15.62 -15.71 -3.57
C ALA A 15 -15.60 -15.66 -5.10
N VAL A 16 -14.77 -16.49 -5.75
CA VAL A 16 -14.70 -16.62 -7.21
C VAL A 16 -16.01 -17.17 -7.77
N GLU A 17 -16.59 -18.21 -7.18
CA GLU A 17 -17.88 -18.77 -7.59
C GLU A 17 -19.00 -17.72 -7.47
N LYS A 18 -19.01 -16.96 -6.38
CA LYS A 18 -19.95 -15.85 -6.19
C LYS A 18 -19.79 -14.79 -7.28
N LEU A 19 -18.56 -14.39 -7.58
CA LEU A 19 -18.26 -13.43 -8.65
C LEU A 19 -18.73 -13.94 -10.03
N LYS A 20 -18.45 -15.20 -10.36
CA LYS A 20 -18.87 -15.81 -11.64
C LYS A 20 -20.39 -15.86 -11.79
N SER A 21 -21.09 -16.13 -10.70
CA SER A 21 -22.57 -16.19 -10.69
C SER A 21 -23.23 -14.81 -10.69
N TYR A 22 -22.47 -13.73 -10.49
CA TYR A 22 -23.04 -12.39 -10.45
C TYR A 22 -23.38 -11.88 -11.86
N ARG A 23 -24.58 -11.36 -12.03
CA ARG A 23 -25.08 -10.96 -13.37
C ARG A 23 -24.39 -9.70 -13.91
N ILE A 24 -24.00 -8.81 -13.02
CA ILE A 24 -23.34 -7.55 -13.37
C ILE A 24 -21.88 -7.85 -13.74
N LYS A 25 -21.42 -7.20 -14.80
CA LYS A 25 -20.03 -7.34 -15.29
C LYS A 25 -19.22 -6.05 -15.22
N GLU A 26 -19.85 -4.96 -14.76
CA GLU A 26 -19.14 -3.72 -14.47
C GLU A 26 -18.50 -3.79 -13.09
N THR A 27 -17.19 -3.58 -13.02
CA THR A 27 -16.40 -3.70 -11.80
C THR A 27 -15.57 -2.45 -11.59
N LEU A 28 -15.54 -1.98 -10.35
CA LEU A 28 -14.62 -0.94 -9.92
C LEU A 28 -13.55 -1.57 -9.02
N ILE A 29 -12.28 -1.45 -9.44
CA ILE A 29 -11.13 -1.81 -8.63
C ILE A 29 -10.64 -0.57 -7.90
N ILE A 30 -10.51 -0.66 -6.59
CA ILE A 30 -9.94 0.34 -5.70
C ILE A 30 -8.59 -0.21 -5.23
N HIS A 31 -7.49 0.50 -5.50
CA HIS A 31 -6.15 -0.01 -5.23
C HIS A 31 -5.25 1.01 -4.55
N HIS A 32 -4.20 0.51 -3.89
CA HIS A 32 -3.17 1.34 -3.28
C HIS A 32 -2.21 1.94 -4.32
N ASP A 33 -1.41 2.94 -3.91
CA ASP A 33 -0.56 3.77 -4.78
C ASP A 33 0.89 3.30 -4.90
N ASP A 34 1.26 2.14 -4.33
CA ASP A 34 2.61 1.59 -4.42
C ASP A 34 2.75 0.46 -5.46
N ALA A 35 3.92 -0.14 -5.51
CA ALA A 35 4.18 -1.21 -6.47
C ALA A 35 3.30 -2.44 -6.23
N ASP A 36 3.02 -2.78 -4.96
CA ASP A 36 2.16 -3.92 -4.63
C ASP A 36 0.71 -3.64 -5.06
N GLY A 37 0.17 -2.45 -4.75
CA GLY A 37 -1.17 -2.03 -5.16
C GLY A 37 -1.33 -1.94 -6.69
N LEU A 38 -0.32 -1.42 -7.40
CA LEU A 38 -0.34 -1.34 -8.87
C LEU A 38 -0.29 -2.73 -9.52
N CYS A 39 0.58 -3.63 -9.03
CA CYS A 39 0.64 -5.02 -9.50
C CYS A 39 -0.67 -5.76 -9.19
N SER A 40 -1.21 -5.59 -7.99
CA SER A 40 -2.48 -6.18 -7.56
C SER A 40 -3.63 -5.75 -8.47
N SER A 41 -3.74 -4.46 -8.74
CA SER A 41 -4.76 -3.92 -9.65
C SER A 41 -4.59 -4.43 -11.07
N ALA A 42 -3.37 -4.48 -11.59
CA ALA A 42 -3.07 -4.99 -12.92
C ALA A 42 -3.46 -6.47 -13.09
N ILE A 43 -3.14 -7.32 -12.10
CA ILE A 43 -3.51 -8.74 -12.08
C ILE A 43 -5.03 -8.90 -12.14
N VAL A 44 -5.75 -8.25 -11.22
CA VAL A 44 -7.22 -8.38 -11.15
C VAL A 44 -7.88 -7.81 -12.39
N LYS A 45 -7.44 -6.63 -12.86
CA LYS A 45 -7.94 -6.01 -14.10
C LYS A 45 -7.82 -6.96 -15.27
N LYS A 46 -6.62 -7.52 -15.52
CA LYS A 46 -6.39 -8.42 -16.65
C LYS A 46 -7.19 -9.72 -16.53
N ALA A 47 -7.26 -10.29 -15.32
CA ALA A 47 -8.02 -11.51 -15.07
C ALA A 47 -9.52 -11.32 -15.33
N LEU A 48 -10.09 -10.21 -14.90
CA LEU A 48 -11.51 -9.88 -15.10
C LEU A 48 -11.83 -9.55 -16.57
N GLU A 49 -10.97 -8.81 -17.26
CA GLU A 49 -11.12 -8.54 -18.69
C GLU A 49 -11.16 -9.81 -19.52
N ARG A 50 -10.38 -10.85 -19.17
CA ARG A 50 -10.43 -12.18 -19.79
C ARG A 50 -11.75 -12.92 -19.57
N GLU A 51 -12.47 -12.59 -18.49
CA GLU A 51 -13.81 -13.11 -18.17
C GLU A 51 -14.94 -12.17 -18.64
N ASN A 52 -14.63 -11.24 -19.56
CA ASN A 52 -15.56 -10.27 -20.15
C ASN A 52 -16.19 -9.29 -19.15
N PHE A 53 -15.48 -8.93 -18.07
CA PHE A 53 -15.87 -7.82 -17.21
C PHE A 53 -15.36 -6.49 -17.77
N THR A 54 -16.16 -5.45 -17.62
CA THR A 54 -15.74 -4.07 -17.86
C THR A 54 -15.14 -3.51 -16.56
N VAL A 55 -13.88 -3.10 -16.59
CA VAL A 55 -13.12 -2.73 -15.40
C VAL A 55 -12.73 -1.26 -15.42
N LYS A 56 -13.06 -0.56 -14.34
CA LYS A 56 -12.52 0.76 -14.01
C LYS A 56 -11.61 0.66 -12.79
N THR A 57 -10.64 1.54 -12.66
CA THR A 57 -9.71 1.57 -11.53
C THR A 57 -9.69 2.94 -10.87
N ILE A 58 -9.55 2.96 -9.55
CA ILE A 58 -9.32 4.17 -8.75
C ILE A 58 -8.14 3.91 -7.82
N CYS A 59 -7.13 4.76 -7.88
CA CYS A 59 -5.99 4.70 -6.99
C CYS A 59 -6.23 5.56 -5.74
N LEU A 60 -6.02 4.99 -4.57
CA LEU A 60 -6.15 5.68 -3.30
C LEU A 60 -4.84 5.60 -2.50
N GLU A 61 -4.40 6.74 -1.96
CA GLU A 61 -3.29 6.80 -1.02
C GLU A 61 -3.68 6.31 0.39
N LYS A 62 -4.97 6.40 0.74
CA LYS A 62 -5.62 5.92 1.96
C LYS A 62 -7.12 5.74 1.70
N LEU A 63 -7.72 4.76 2.35
CA LEU A 63 -9.17 4.52 2.27
C LEU A 63 -9.90 5.36 3.33
N PHE A 64 -10.39 6.53 2.92
CA PHE A 64 -11.15 7.43 3.79
C PHE A 64 -12.57 6.92 4.05
N PRO A 65 -13.10 7.10 5.27
CA PRO A 65 -14.47 6.71 5.61
C PRO A 65 -15.55 7.27 4.68
N GLU A 66 -15.40 8.53 4.26
CA GLU A 66 -16.33 9.19 3.32
C GLU A 66 -16.31 8.57 1.89
N ILE A 67 -15.17 7.98 1.49
CA ILE A 67 -15.06 7.25 0.23
C ILE A 67 -15.84 5.93 0.32
N ILE A 68 -15.69 5.21 1.44
CA ILE A 68 -16.44 3.97 1.68
C ILE A 68 -17.95 4.27 1.64
N GLU A 69 -18.41 5.32 2.33
CA GLU A 69 -19.81 5.74 2.33
C GLU A 69 -20.33 6.03 0.93
N LYS A 70 -19.58 6.80 0.15
CA LYS A 70 -19.97 7.19 -1.21
C LYS A 70 -19.97 6.00 -2.17
N LEU A 71 -18.98 5.11 -2.11
CA LEU A 71 -18.91 3.92 -2.96
C LEU A 71 -20.08 2.96 -2.69
N HIS A 72 -20.41 2.73 -1.41
CA HIS A 72 -21.45 1.80 -0.99
C HIS A 72 -22.86 2.45 -0.83
N SER A 73 -23.04 3.70 -1.30
CA SER A 73 -24.36 4.33 -1.36
C SER A 73 -25.26 3.74 -2.46
N ASP A 74 -24.65 3.33 -3.57
CA ASP A 74 -25.32 2.69 -4.70
C ASP A 74 -25.55 1.19 -4.45
N GLU A 75 -26.40 0.59 -5.31
CA GLU A 75 -26.73 -0.84 -5.27
C GLU A 75 -26.33 -1.54 -6.58
N GLY A 76 -26.14 -2.87 -6.49
CA GLY A 76 -25.92 -3.71 -7.65
C GLY A 76 -24.57 -3.47 -8.31
N LYS A 77 -23.52 -3.12 -7.57
CA LYS A 77 -22.16 -2.91 -8.06
C LYS A 77 -21.27 -4.08 -7.68
N ILE A 78 -20.11 -4.17 -8.34
CA ILE A 78 -19.00 -5.00 -7.92
C ILE A 78 -17.85 -4.08 -7.56
N PHE A 79 -17.40 -4.17 -6.30
CA PHE A 79 -16.21 -3.49 -5.81
C PHE A 79 -15.12 -4.51 -5.49
N ILE A 80 -13.91 -4.26 -5.97
CA ILE A 80 -12.74 -5.07 -5.62
C ILE A 80 -11.66 -4.14 -5.08
N TYR A 81 -11.38 -4.27 -3.80
CA TYR A 81 -10.27 -3.61 -3.13
C TYR A 81 -9.03 -4.47 -3.29
N THR A 82 -7.93 -3.90 -3.76
CA THR A 82 -6.67 -4.62 -3.95
C THR A 82 -5.54 -3.91 -3.23
N ASP A 83 -4.85 -4.64 -2.34
CA ASP A 83 -3.77 -4.13 -1.49
C ASP A 83 -4.23 -2.97 -0.57
N ILE A 84 -5.51 -2.94 -0.26
CA ILE A 84 -6.17 -1.97 0.62
C ILE A 84 -7.55 -2.51 1.01
N GLY A 85 -8.02 -2.16 2.21
CA GLY A 85 -9.41 -2.37 2.60
C GLY A 85 -9.62 -3.32 3.77
N SER A 86 -8.73 -4.26 4.04
CA SER A 86 -8.91 -5.24 5.13
C SER A 86 -9.08 -4.61 6.51
N ALA A 87 -8.33 -3.58 6.82
CA ALA A 87 -8.47 -2.83 8.07
C ALA A 87 -9.84 -2.14 8.21
N HIS A 88 -10.54 -1.95 7.11
CA HIS A 88 -11.84 -1.32 7.04
C HIS A 88 -13.00 -2.29 6.69
N ALA A 89 -12.77 -3.61 6.70
CA ALA A 89 -13.76 -4.60 6.26
C ALA A 89 -15.07 -4.54 7.08
N GLU A 90 -14.99 -4.28 8.39
CA GLU A 90 -16.17 -4.07 9.23
C GLU A 90 -16.97 -2.84 8.77
N LYS A 91 -16.31 -1.70 8.55
CA LYS A 91 -16.94 -0.47 8.09
C LYS A 91 -17.51 -0.59 6.68
N ILE A 92 -16.79 -1.27 5.78
CA ILE A 92 -17.27 -1.61 4.44
C ILE A 92 -18.55 -2.43 4.55
N SER A 93 -18.60 -3.45 5.43
CA SER A 93 -19.79 -4.27 5.67
C SER A 93 -20.97 -3.45 6.18
N GLU A 94 -20.74 -2.55 7.15
CA GLU A 94 -21.78 -1.68 7.71
C GLU A 94 -22.40 -0.75 6.64
N LYS A 95 -21.61 -0.29 5.69
CA LYS A 95 -22.09 0.60 4.61
C LYS A 95 -22.65 -0.18 3.44
N ASN A 96 -22.12 -1.34 3.14
CA ASN A 96 -22.57 -2.19 2.03
C ASN A 96 -24.00 -2.75 2.22
N LYS A 97 -24.32 -3.25 3.41
CA LYS A 97 -25.64 -3.79 3.76
C LYS A 97 -26.17 -4.78 2.72
N SER A 98 -25.31 -5.66 2.25
CA SER A 98 -25.57 -6.70 1.23
C SER A 98 -26.05 -6.17 -0.14
N LYS A 99 -25.85 -4.89 -0.43
CA LYS A 99 -26.29 -4.26 -1.69
C LYS A 99 -25.34 -4.57 -2.86
N ASN A 100 -24.05 -4.74 -2.59
CA ASN A 100 -23.01 -4.86 -3.59
C ASN A 100 -22.16 -6.10 -3.31
N LEU A 101 -21.69 -6.76 -4.37
CA LEU A 101 -20.65 -7.76 -4.22
C LEU A 101 -19.30 -7.05 -3.99
N THR A 102 -18.68 -7.30 -2.86
CA THR A 102 -17.41 -6.66 -2.49
C THR A 102 -16.36 -7.73 -2.18
N LEU A 103 -15.23 -7.67 -2.88
CA LEU A 103 -14.06 -8.50 -2.62
C LEU A 103 -12.92 -7.60 -2.12
N ILE A 104 -12.28 -7.99 -1.03
CA ILE A 104 -11.11 -7.32 -0.48
C ILE A 104 -9.94 -8.30 -0.61
N LEU A 105 -9.00 -8.00 -1.48
CA LEU A 105 -7.80 -8.79 -1.78
C LEU A 105 -6.60 -8.04 -1.19
N ASP A 106 -6.29 -8.32 0.06
CA ASP A 106 -5.36 -7.52 0.86
C ASP A 106 -4.55 -8.41 1.81
N HIS A 107 -3.47 -7.89 2.38
CA HIS A 107 -2.58 -8.63 3.28
C HIS A 107 -2.24 -7.84 4.56
N HIS A 108 -2.74 -6.61 4.68
CA HIS A 108 -2.55 -5.75 5.86
C HIS A 108 -3.39 -6.22 7.06
N ASP A 109 -3.24 -5.56 8.20
CA ASP A 109 -4.11 -5.75 9.36
C ASP A 109 -5.58 -5.77 8.94
N PHE A 110 -6.40 -6.60 9.61
CA PHE A 110 -7.79 -6.79 9.19
C PHE A 110 -8.80 -6.56 10.31
N THR A 111 -10.00 -6.17 9.91
CA THR A 111 -11.22 -6.30 10.70
C THR A 111 -12.13 -7.36 10.08
N ARG A 112 -13.07 -7.90 10.87
CA ARG A 112 -13.97 -8.95 10.35
C ARG A 112 -15.11 -8.34 9.57
N SER A 113 -15.38 -8.90 8.39
CA SER A 113 -16.62 -8.64 7.67
C SER A 113 -17.80 -9.33 8.36
N LYS A 114 -18.94 -8.63 8.45
CA LYS A 114 -20.21 -9.16 8.96
C LYS A 114 -21.27 -9.29 7.86
N ASP A 115 -20.98 -8.77 6.66
CA ASP A 115 -21.88 -8.78 5.51
C ASP A 115 -21.56 -10.01 4.62
N PRO A 116 -22.51 -10.89 4.29
CA PRO A 116 -22.28 -12.07 3.46
C PRO A 116 -21.90 -11.74 2.01
N MET A 117 -22.10 -10.49 1.58
CA MET A 117 -21.69 -10.01 0.26
C MET A 117 -20.29 -9.37 0.25
N VAL A 118 -19.62 -9.30 1.41
CA VAL A 118 -18.26 -8.74 1.57
C VAL A 118 -17.30 -9.86 1.93
N TYR A 119 -16.48 -10.28 0.98
CA TYR A 119 -15.44 -11.31 1.15
C TYR A 119 -14.10 -10.63 1.44
N ASN A 120 -13.61 -10.78 2.67
CA ASN A 120 -12.27 -10.30 3.04
C ASN A 120 -11.25 -11.43 2.82
N LEU A 121 -10.64 -11.44 1.63
CA LEU A 121 -9.67 -12.44 1.20
C LEU A 121 -8.27 -12.04 1.68
N ASN A 122 -8.08 -12.09 2.99
CA ASN A 122 -6.83 -11.74 3.65
C ASN A 122 -6.20 -12.98 4.31
N PRO A 123 -4.93 -13.30 4.00
CA PRO A 123 -4.22 -14.46 4.53
C PRO A 123 -4.07 -14.43 6.07
N GLU A 124 -3.98 -13.26 6.68
CA GLU A 124 -3.89 -13.10 8.14
C GLU A 124 -5.10 -13.71 8.88
N ILE A 125 -6.29 -13.72 8.26
CA ILE A 125 -7.50 -14.35 8.83
C ILE A 125 -7.28 -15.86 9.05
N PHE A 126 -6.41 -16.46 8.24
CA PHE A 126 -6.06 -17.87 8.27
C PHE A 126 -4.73 -18.14 8.99
N GLY A 127 -4.12 -17.09 9.57
CA GLY A 127 -2.85 -17.18 10.29
C GLY A 127 -1.64 -17.39 9.37
N ILE A 128 -1.69 -16.83 8.15
CA ILE A 128 -0.58 -16.70 7.20
C ILE A 128 -0.14 -15.24 7.25
N SER A 129 1.14 -14.99 7.49
CA SER A 129 1.62 -13.63 7.72
C SER A 129 1.63 -12.77 6.45
N GLY A 130 0.84 -11.70 6.45
CA GLY A 130 0.88 -10.67 5.40
C GLY A 130 2.17 -9.85 5.40
N GLU A 131 2.86 -9.75 6.55
CA GLU A 131 4.13 -9.03 6.64
C GLU A 131 5.34 -9.81 6.06
N LYS A 132 5.23 -11.15 5.93
CA LYS A 132 6.38 -12.00 5.56
C LYS A 132 6.08 -12.99 4.44
N GLU A 133 4.86 -13.49 4.35
CA GLU A 133 4.51 -14.67 3.56
C GLU A 133 3.62 -14.37 2.35
N ALA A 134 2.90 -13.23 2.36
CA ALA A 134 1.99 -12.87 1.28
C ALA A 134 1.96 -11.35 1.07
N SER A 135 2.13 -10.90 -0.17
CA SER A 135 1.86 -9.53 -0.59
C SER A 135 0.44 -9.39 -1.17
N GLY A 136 -0.07 -8.18 -1.32
CA GLY A 136 -1.35 -7.93 -2.00
C GLY A 136 -1.37 -8.48 -3.42
N ALA A 137 -0.26 -8.32 -4.17
CA ALA A 137 -0.11 -8.89 -5.51
C ALA A 137 -0.10 -10.43 -5.51
N THR A 138 0.40 -11.05 -4.47
CA THR A 138 0.34 -12.51 -4.32
C THR A 138 -1.08 -12.99 -4.04
N VAL A 139 -1.81 -12.31 -3.16
CA VAL A 139 -3.23 -12.61 -2.89
C VAL A 139 -4.05 -12.49 -4.17
N THR A 140 -3.87 -11.38 -4.91
CA THR A 140 -4.58 -11.15 -6.18
C THR A 140 -4.18 -12.14 -7.27
N TYR A 141 -2.91 -12.58 -7.28
CA TYR A 141 -2.46 -13.61 -8.21
C TYR A 141 -3.16 -14.96 -7.97
N PHE A 142 -3.24 -15.43 -6.73
CA PHE A 142 -3.94 -16.69 -6.45
C PHE A 142 -5.44 -16.58 -6.72
N PHE A 143 -6.05 -15.44 -6.43
CA PHE A 143 -7.43 -15.17 -6.84
C PHE A 143 -7.59 -15.28 -8.38
N ALA A 144 -6.72 -14.64 -9.14
CA ALA A 144 -6.75 -14.68 -10.60
C ALA A 144 -6.51 -16.11 -11.14
N LYS A 145 -5.57 -16.87 -10.55
CA LYS A 145 -5.28 -18.26 -10.89
C LYS A 145 -6.48 -19.18 -10.64
N ILE A 146 -7.21 -18.98 -9.53
CA ILE A 146 -8.44 -19.72 -9.21
C ILE A 146 -9.58 -19.33 -10.16
N LEU A 147 -9.67 -18.04 -10.49
CA LEU A 147 -10.67 -17.55 -11.46
C LEU A 147 -10.51 -18.22 -12.82
N ASN A 148 -9.27 -18.28 -13.33
CA ASN A 148 -8.92 -18.97 -14.58
C ASN A 148 -7.42 -19.29 -14.57
N LYS A 149 -7.06 -20.57 -14.80
CA LYS A 149 -5.66 -21.02 -14.83
C LYS A 149 -4.81 -20.32 -15.91
N GLN A 150 -5.41 -19.76 -16.96
CA GLN A 150 -4.71 -18.95 -17.95
C GLN A 150 -3.97 -17.77 -17.31
N ASN A 151 -4.47 -17.24 -16.19
CA ASN A 151 -3.87 -16.11 -15.45
C ASN A 151 -2.55 -16.45 -14.74
N MET A 152 -2.06 -17.70 -14.86
CA MET A 152 -0.71 -18.04 -14.38
C MET A 152 0.40 -17.28 -15.12
N ASP A 153 0.13 -16.72 -16.27
CA ASP A 153 1.04 -15.83 -17.01
C ASP A 153 1.26 -14.47 -16.33
N LEU A 154 0.46 -14.14 -15.30
CA LEU A 154 0.58 -12.93 -14.49
C LEU A 154 1.42 -13.13 -13.22
N ALA A 155 1.98 -14.33 -12.98
CA ALA A 155 2.74 -14.67 -11.78
C ALA A 155 3.94 -13.71 -11.52
N TYR A 156 4.57 -13.18 -12.58
CA TYR A 156 5.68 -12.23 -12.43
C TYR A 156 5.29 -10.95 -11.70
N LEU A 157 4.03 -10.51 -11.78
CA LEU A 157 3.53 -9.32 -11.08
C LEU A 157 3.51 -9.54 -9.57
N SER A 158 3.18 -10.76 -9.11
CA SER A 158 3.25 -11.08 -7.68
C SER A 158 4.67 -10.97 -7.13
N ILE A 159 5.69 -11.30 -7.95
CA ILE A 159 7.09 -11.18 -7.56
C ILE A 159 7.52 -9.72 -7.49
N ILE A 160 7.04 -8.88 -8.40
CA ILE A 160 7.31 -7.42 -8.33
C ILE A 160 6.68 -6.81 -7.08
N GLY A 161 5.41 -7.14 -6.79
CA GLY A 161 4.70 -6.64 -5.59
C GLY A 161 5.37 -7.11 -4.30
N SER A 162 5.77 -8.39 -4.23
CA SER A 162 6.44 -8.94 -3.03
C SER A 162 7.77 -8.25 -2.68
N ALA A 163 8.33 -7.42 -3.56
CA ALA A 163 9.52 -6.62 -3.26
C ALA A 163 9.28 -5.55 -2.17
N GLU A 164 8.05 -5.20 -1.87
CA GLU A 164 7.68 -4.31 -0.75
C GLU A 164 7.80 -5.03 0.61
N ILE A 165 7.80 -6.37 0.64
CA ILE A 165 7.95 -7.18 1.85
C ILE A 165 9.44 -7.36 2.17
N PRO A 166 9.89 -7.02 3.40
CA PRO A 166 11.27 -7.18 3.81
C PRO A 166 11.69 -8.66 3.91
N GLY A 167 12.92 -8.96 3.50
CA GLY A 167 13.51 -10.29 3.66
C GLY A 167 13.48 -11.14 2.39
N PRO A 168 13.72 -12.44 2.51
CA PRO A 168 13.66 -13.39 1.40
C PRO A 168 12.19 -13.72 1.04
N ILE A 169 11.93 -14.04 -0.21
CA ILE A 169 10.61 -14.49 -0.66
C ILE A 169 10.25 -15.81 0.04
N SER A 170 9.12 -15.83 0.76
CA SER A 170 8.66 -16.96 1.59
C SER A 170 7.15 -17.17 1.49
N GLY A 171 6.63 -18.24 2.09
CA GLY A 171 5.20 -18.53 2.17
C GLY A 171 4.51 -18.56 0.81
N LEU A 172 3.36 -17.89 0.71
CA LEU A 172 2.58 -17.78 -0.54
C LEU A 172 3.36 -17.03 -1.64
N ASN A 173 4.19 -16.04 -1.28
CA ASN A 173 5.06 -15.38 -2.26
C ASN A 173 6.01 -16.37 -2.94
N LYS A 174 6.50 -17.37 -2.19
CA LYS A 174 7.37 -18.43 -2.74
C LYS A 174 6.61 -19.40 -3.64
N GLU A 175 5.35 -19.70 -3.34
CA GLU A 175 4.51 -20.51 -4.21
C GLU A 175 4.23 -19.79 -5.55
N ALA A 176 3.96 -18.48 -5.50
CA ALA A 176 3.81 -17.68 -6.72
C ALA A 176 5.12 -17.60 -7.53
N LEU A 177 6.27 -17.55 -6.84
CA LEU A 177 7.59 -17.57 -7.47
C LEU A 177 7.82 -18.89 -8.23
N LYS A 178 7.44 -20.03 -7.65
CA LYS A 178 7.53 -21.33 -8.35
C LYS A 178 6.74 -21.30 -9.65
N ASP A 179 5.49 -20.84 -9.62
CA ASP A 179 4.67 -20.72 -10.83
C ASP A 179 5.34 -19.80 -11.88
N ALA A 180 5.94 -18.68 -11.44
CA ALA A 180 6.61 -17.74 -12.35
C ALA A 180 7.88 -18.33 -12.99
N LEU A 181 8.65 -19.11 -12.22
CA LEU A 181 9.85 -19.81 -12.71
C LEU A 181 9.47 -20.95 -13.69
N GLU A 182 8.48 -21.76 -13.34
CA GLU A 182 7.98 -22.86 -14.20
C GLU A 182 7.46 -22.35 -15.54
N LYS A 183 6.86 -21.15 -15.56
CA LYS A 183 6.38 -20.50 -16.78
C LYS A 183 7.47 -19.73 -17.54
N GLY A 184 8.70 -19.68 -17.04
CA GLY A 184 9.80 -18.92 -17.65
C GLY A 184 9.57 -17.39 -17.64
N LEU A 185 8.73 -16.87 -16.74
CA LEU A 185 8.42 -15.44 -16.63
C LEU A 185 9.48 -14.70 -15.81
N VAL A 186 10.20 -15.44 -14.97
CA VAL A 186 11.20 -14.94 -14.04
C VAL A 186 12.43 -15.83 -14.10
N GLU A 187 13.61 -15.24 -14.04
CA GLU A 187 14.90 -15.93 -13.97
C GLU A 187 15.59 -15.64 -12.64
N THR A 188 16.11 -16.68 -11.99
CA THR A 188 16.91 -16.50 -10.78
C THR A 188 18.27 -15.90 -11.14
N SER A 189 18.67 -14.90 -10.39
CA SER A 189 19.99 -14.27 -10.50
C SER A 189 20.58 -14.02 -9.12
N LYS A 190 21.86 -13.65 -9.05
CA LYS A 190 22.53 -13.28 -7.81
C LYS A 190 22.87 -11.81 -7.79
N SER A 191 22.60 -11.15 -6.69
CA SER A 191 23.05 -9.79 -6.40
C SER A 191 24.04 -9.80 -5.23
N ARG A 192 24.69 -8.69 -4.97
CA ARG A 192 25.52 -8.51 -3.76
C ARG A 192 24.76 -8.65 -2.44
N PHE A 193 23.43 -8.62 -2.49
CA PHE A 193 22.54 -8.71 -1.33
C PHE A 193 21.82 -10.06 -1.23
N GLY A 194 22.23 -11.07 -1.98
CA GLY A 194 21.63 -12.40 -2.03
C GLY A 194 20.89 -12.69 -3.32
N GLU A 195 19.86 -13.53 -3.25
CA GLU A 195 19.03 -13.88 -4.41
C GLU A 195 18.31 -12.67 -4.99
N ASP A 196 18.28 -12.62 -6.30
CA ASP A 196 17.54 -11.61 -7.07
C ASP A 196 16.80 -12.32 -8.22
N TYR A 197 15.74 -11.70 -8.72
CA TYR A 197 14.89 -12.27 -9.77
C TYR A 197 14.77 -11.27 -10.91
N LYS A 198 15.14 -11.70 -12.12
CA LYS A 198 15.03 -10.91 -13.33
C LYS A 198 13.72 -11.19 -14.05
N ILE A 199 13.09 -10.13 -14.51
CA ILE A 199 11.84 -10.17 -15.25
C ILE A 199 12.07 -9.59 -16.63
N SER A 200 11.84 -10.40 -17.65
CA SER A 200 12.10 -10.04 -19.07
C SER A 200 10.81 -9.73 -19.85
N VAL A 201 9.65 -10.17 -19.33
CA VAL A 201 8.35 -9.98 -20.02
C VAL A 201 7.92 -8.53 -20.17
N LEU A 202 8.54 -7.60 -19.42
CA LEU A 202 8.28 -6.16 -19.47
C LEU A 202 9.24 -5.39 -20.39
N GLY A 203 9.99 -6.08 -21.24
CA GLY A 203 10.99 -5.52 -22.14
C GLY A 203 12.40 -6.01 -21.82
N LYS A 204 13.37 -5.10 -21.57
CA LYS A 204 14.72 -5.52 -21.15
C LYS A 204 14.70 -6.20 -19.78
N PRO A 205 15.54 -7.23 -19.54
CA PRO A 205 15.62 -7.91 -18.25
C PRO A 205 16.00 -6.94 -17.13
N LEU A 206 15.14 -6.81 -16.11
CA LEU A 206 15.36 -5.97 -14.93
C LEU A 206 15.13 -6.78 -13.66
N SER A 207 15.83 -6.41 -12.58
CA SER A 207 15.55 -6.93 -11.24
C SER A 207 14.12 -6.55 -10.82
N TYR A 208 13.40 -7.49 -10.19
CA TYR A 208 12.06 -7.26 -9.65
C TYR A 208 12.02 -6.07 -8.68
N LYS A 209 13.07 -5.87 -7.87
CA LYS A 209 13.20 -4.73 -6.96
C LYS A 209 13.33 -3.40 -7.70
N ARG A 210 14.05 -3.39 -8.85
CA ARG A 210 14.16 -2.17 -9.66
C ARG A 210 12.81 -1.81 -10.29
N ILE A 211 12.07 -2.81 -10.79
CA ILE A 211 10.74 -2.59 -11.36
C ILE A 211 9.78 -2.10 -10.26
N SER A 212 9.77 -2.73 -9.09
CA SER A 212 8.99 -2.29 -7.92
C SER A 212 9.29 -0.83 -7.56
N THR A 213 10.56 -0.45 -7.52
CA THR A 213 10.95 0.96 -7.28
C THR A 213 10.37 1.90 -8.34
N MET A 214 10.43 1.52 -9.62
CA MET A 214 9.88 2.33 -10.72
C MET A 214 8.37 2.48 -10.62
N LEU A 215 7.65 1.40 -10.28
CA LEU A 215 6.19 1.42 -10.05
C LEU A 215 5.83 2.29 -8.86
N SER A 216 6.55 2.17 -7.72
CA SER A 216 6.33 3.02 -6.56
C SER A 216 6.59 4.50 -6.84
N VAL A 217 7.53 4.83 -7.74
CA VAL A 217 7.73 6.22 -8.22
C VAL A 217 6.54 6.68 -9.06
N LEU A 218 6.05 5.85 -9.98
CA LEU A 218 4.86 6.15 -10.77
C LEU A 218 3.63 6.37 -9.87
N GLY A 219 3.35 5.43 -8.97
CA GLY A 219 2.18 5.49 -8.11
C GLY A 219 2.22 6.65 -7.13
N SER A 220 3.31 6.81 -6.37
CA SER A 220 3.38 7.81 -5.31
C SER A 220 3.85 9.18 -5.81
N VAL A 221 5.00 9.29 -6.47
CA VAL A 221 5.49 10.61 -6.92
C VAL A 221 4.64 11.15 -8.05
N GLY A 222 4.21 10.29 -8.97
CA GLY A 222 3.38 10.63 -10.13
C GLY A 222 1.88 10.63 -9.86
N TYR A 223 1.43 10.51 -8.60
CA TYR A 223 0.03 10.30 -8.25
C TYR A 223 -0.93 11.27 -8.94
N TYR A 224 -0.63 12.55 -8.92
CA TYR A 224 -1.44 13.61 -9.55
C TYR A 224 -1.14 13.83 -11.05
N GLU A 225 -0.18 13.09 -11.62
CA GLU A 225 0.27 13.22 -13.00
C GLU A 225 -0.12 12.00 -13.88
N GLY A 226 -1.12 11.21 -13.42
CA GLY A 226 -1.55 9.97 -14.08
C GLY A 226 -0.53 8.84 -13.96
N GLY A 227 0.30 8.87 -12.91
CA GLY A 227 1.31 7.86 -12.65
C GLY A 227 0.73 6.49 -12.34
N PRO A 228 -0.32 6.36 -11.50
CA PRO A 228 -0.93 5.06 -11.21
C PRO A 228 -1.43 4.33 -12.47
N GLU A 229 -2.13 5.03 -13.36
CA GLU A 229 -2.60 4.46 -14.64
C GLU A 229 -1.44 3.99 -15.51
N LYS A 230 -0.37 4.81 -15.59
CA LYS A 230 0.87 4.44 -16.31
C LYS A 230 1.55 3.23 -15.65
N GLY A 231 1.51 3.12 -14.32
CA GLY A 231 2.04 1.99 -13.59
C GLY A 231 1.32 0.68 -13.92
N ILE A 232 -0.03 0.68 -13.90
CA ILE A 232 -0.83 -0.47 -14.35
C ILE A 232 -0.51 -0.82 -15.80
N LYS A 233 -0.36 0.19 -16.68
CA LYS A 233 0.02 -0.02 -18.07
C LYS A 233 1.40 -0.66 -18.21
N VAL A 234 2.39 -0.22 -17.43
CA VAL A 234 3.71 -0.87 -17.37
C VAL A 234 3.59 -2.33 -16.96
N CYS A 235 2.80 -2.64 -15.95
CA CYS A 235 2.57 -4.01 -15.51
C CYS A 235 2.02 -4.93 -16.62
N LEU A 236 1.19 -4.42 -17.51
CA LEU A 236 0.49 -5.21 -18.52
C LEU A 236 1.13 -5.16 -19.92
N GLU A 237 1.78 -4.06 -20.27
CA GLU A 237 2.29 -3.79 -21.62
C GLU A 237 3.82 -3.61 -21.65
N GLY A 238 4.47 -3.52 -20.47
CA GLY A 238 5.90 -3.34 -20.34
C GLY A 238 6.36 -1.88 -20.36
N LEU A 239 7.67 -1.72 -20.20
CA LEU A 239 8.36 -0.43 -20.22
C LEU A 239 8.63 0.03 -21.66
N ASN A 240 8.44 1.32 -21.89
CA ASN A 240 8.82 1.96 -23.14
C ASN A 240 9.60 3.27 -22.86
N PRO A 241 10.34 3.81 -23.86
CA PRO A 241 11.19 5.00 -23.66
C PRO A 241 10.45 6.23 -23.12
N THR A 242 9.18 6.42 -23.50
CA THR A 242 8.36 7.55 -23.02
C THR A 242 8.08 7.42 -21.53
N ILE A 243 7.73 6.24 -21.06
CA ILE A 243 7.48 5.97 -19.63
C ILE A 243 8.79 6.02 -18.84
N GLU A 244 9.90 5.47 -19.36
CA GLU A 244 11.22 5.59 -18.71
C GLU A 244 11.63 7.05 -18.50
N LYS A 245 11.45 7.90 -19.52
CA LYS A 245 11.69 9.34 -19.43
C LYS A 245 10.79 10.02 -18.39
N PHE A 246 9.53 9.61 -18.32
CA PHE A 246 8.59 10.14 -17.33
C PHE A 246 9.00 9.74 -15.90
N ILE A 247 9.37 8.48 -15.66
CA ILE A 247 9.91 8.03 -14.38
C ILE A 247 11.14 8.84 -13.98
N GLY A 248 12.08 9.06 -14.90
CA GLY A 248 13.28 9.87 -14.65
C GLY A 248 12.95 11.31 -14.22
N LYS A 249 11.93 11.93 -14.81
CA LYS A 249 11.45 13.26 -14.37
C LYS A 249 10.87 13.23 -12.96
N LEU A 250 10.09 12.20 -12.62
CA LEU A 250 9.52 12.04 -11.29
C LEU A 250 10.61 11.77 -10.23
N GLU A 251 11.59 10.93 -10.52
CA GLU A 251 12.75 10.69 -9.63
C GLU A 251 13.52 11.99 -9.37
N GLU A 252 13.75 12.80 -10.39
CA GLU A 252 14.42 14.10 -10.25
C GLU A 252 13.57 15.09 -9.43
N LYS A 253 12.27 15.17 -9.69
CA LYS A 253 11.33 16.00 -8.91
C LYS A 253 11.41 15.63 -7.41
N ARG A 254 11.37 14.34 -7.08
CA ARG A 254 11.50 13.84 -5.70
C ARG A 254 12.87 14.16 -5.12
N ARG A 255 13.96 13.97 -5.88
CA ARG A 255 15.33 14.26 -5.45
C ARG A 255 15.49 15.73 -5.04
N ILE A 256 15.02 16.66 -5.86
CA ILE A 256 15.07 18.11 -5.59
C ILE A 256 14.26 18.44 -4.32
N ALA A 257 13.05 17.92 -4.18
CA ALA A 257 12.20 18.16 -3.02
C ALA A 257 12.85 17.62 -1.72
N ASN A 258 13.42 16.41 -1.78
CA ASN A 258 14.13 15.81 -0.66
C ASN A 258 15.35 16.63 -0.25
N GLN A 259 16.14 17.09 -1.21
CA GLN A 259 17.32 17.92 -0.93
C GLN A 259 16.92 19.23 -0.27
N LYS A 260 15.94 19.94 -0.82
CA LYS A 260 15.42 21.20 -0.24
C LYS A 260 14.93 21.01 1.19
N MET A 261 14.19 19.92 1.46
CA MET A 261 13.69 19.65 2.80
C MET A 261 14.83 19.31 3.77
N LEU A 262 15.82 18.54 3.33
CA LEU A 262 16.98 18.19 4.14
C LEU A 262 17.83 19.45 4.50
N GLU A 263 18.05 20.34 3.56
CA GLU A 263 18.75 21.62 3.78
C GLU A 263 18.01 22.49 4.79
N LYS A 264 16.68 22.56 4.67
CA LYS A 264 15.83 23.26 5.66
C LYS A 264 16.00 22.67 7.06
N ILE A 265 15.88 21.34 7.20
CA ILE A 265 16.03 20.66 8.49
C ILE A 265 17.44 20.84 9.05
N ARG A 266 18.49 20.84 8.22
CA ARG A 266 19.88 21.10 8.68
C ARG A 266 20.05 22.53 9.22
N LYS A 267 19.37 23.49 8.64
CA LYS A 267 19.43 24.91 9.04
C LYS A 267 18.58 25.20 10.28
N GLU A 268 17.36 24.68 10.34
CA GLU A 268 16.36 25.04 11.35
C GLU A 268 16.29 24.03 12.53
N GLY A 269 16.80 22.81 12.31
CA GLY A 269 16.64 21.69 13.23
C GLY A 269 15.27 21.02 13.12
N LEU A 270 15.09 19.94 13.91
CA LEU A 270 13.79 19.31 14.16
C LEU A 270 13.18 19.94 15.42
N ILE A 271 11.86 20.14 15.40
CA ILE A 271 11.13 20.61 16.59
C ILE A 271 11.14 19.47 17.61
N GLN A 272 11.55 19.77 18.85
CA GLN A 272 11.79 18.77 19.90
C GLN A 272 10.69 18.82 20.97
N LEU A 273 10.11 17.65 21.27
CA LEU A 273 9.34 17.40 22.48
C LEU A 273 10.08 16.36 23.35
N LYS A 274 9.46 15.87 24.41
CA LYS A 274 10.09 14.91 25.34
C LYS A 274 10.41 13.57 24.65
N ASN A 275 9.45 12.99 23.95
CA ASN A 275 9.53 11.68 23.30
C ASN A 275 9.49 11.76 21.77
N VAL A 276 9.04 12.87 21.20
CA VAL A 276 8.87 13.09 19.76
C VAL A 276 9.77 14.19 19.26
N GLN A 277 10.28 14.03 18.05
CA GLN A 277 10.90 15.07 17.23
C GLN A 277 10.20 15.12 15.89
N TRP A 278 9.93 16.32 15.37
CA TRP A 278 9.09 16.44 14.19
C TRP A 278 9.43 17.63 13.32
N PHE A 279 8.91 17.61 12.11
CA PHE A 279 8.96 18.70 11.17
C PHE A 279 7.68 18.75 10.35
N HIS A 280 7.35 19.95 9.84
CA HIS A 280 6.29 20.12 8.86
C HIS A 280 6.88 20.49 7.51
N ALA A 281 6.65 19.63 6.51
CA ALA A 281 7.12 19.87 5.16
C ALA A 281 6.25 20.88 4.39
N TYR A 282 5.05 21.20 4.91
CA TYR A 282 4.06 22.05 4.22
C TYR A 282 3.86 21.58 2.78
N ASP A 283 4.12 22.46 1.81
CA ASP A 283 3.94 22.22 0.37
C ASP A 283 5.24 21.83 -0.35
N ASN A 284 6.30 21.47 0.41
CA ASN A 284 7.58 21.08 -0.19
C ASN A 284 7.48 19.89 -1.17
N PHE A 285 6.52 19.01 -0.94
CA PHE A 285 6.21 17.84 -1.78
C PHE A 285 4.93 18.04 -2.61
N SER A 286 4.49 19.27 -2.82
CA SER A 286 3.27 19.56 -3.59
C SER A 286 3.29 18.93 -4.98
N GLY A 287 2.15 18.41 -5.43
CA GLY A 287 2.00 17.70 -6.71
C GLY A 287 2.62 16.31 -6.73
N MET A 288 2.98 15.76 -5.55
CA MET A 288 3.34 14.36 -5.35
C MET A 288 2.34 13.71 -4.40
N GLY A 289 2.15 12.41 -4.48
CA GLY A 289 1.37 11.65 -3.52
C GLY A 289 2.03 11.62 -2.14
N THR A 290 1.21 11.38 -1.13
CA THR A 290 1.61 11.56 0.27
C THR A 290 2.58 10.50 0.81
N LYS A 291 2.78 9.39 0.09
CA LYS A 291 3.78 8.36 0.45
C LYS A 291 5.22 8.90 0.44
N VAL A 292 5.47 10.00 -0.26
CA VAL A 292 6.80 10.63 -0.33
C VAL A 292 7.32 11.08 1.03
N ILE A 293 6.44 11.57 1.93
CA ILE A 293 6.85 11.98 3.28
C ILE A 293 7.33 10.77 4.10
N GLY A 294 6.70 9.60 3.91
CA GLY A 294 7.11 8.34 4.56
C GLY A 294 8.49 7.90 4.12
N SER A 295 8.75 7.93 2.82
CA SER A 295 10.07 7.62 2.24
C SER A 295 11.15 8.59 2.72
N PHE A 296 10.81 9.89 2.81
CA PHE A 296 11.72 10.90 3.33
C PHE A 296 12.00 10.69 4.83
N CYS A 297 10.98 10.40 5.64
CA CYS A 297 11.17 10.07 7.07
C CYS A 297 12.02 8.82 7.26
N SER A 298 11.85 7.79 6.44
CA SER A 298 12.71 6.59 6.47
C SER A 298 14.18 6.95 6.20
N TYR A 299 14.45 7.75 5.16
CA TYR A 299 15.81 8.24 4.88
C TYR A 299 16.35 9.10 6.03
N LEU A 300 15.53 10.04 6.54
CA LEU A 300 15.93 10.97 7.60
C LEU A 300 16.27 10.25 8.91
N SER A 301 15.58 9.15 9.24
CA SER A 301 15.79 8.39 10.48
C SER A 301 17.22 7.84 10.65
N PHE A 302 18.00 7.75 9.57
CA PHE A 302 19.41 7.35 9.59
C PHE A 302 20.38 8.53 9.64
N GLN A 303 19.90 9.78 9.62
CA GLN A 303 20.77 10.95 9.62
C GLN A 303 21.17 11.36 11.02
N LYS A 304 22.40 11.85 11.20
CA LYS A 304 22.96 12.27 12.51
C LYS A 304 22.19 13.37 13.21
N ILE A 305 21.37 14.15 12.48
CA ILE A 305 20.54 15.22 13.03
C ILE A 305 19.36 14.69 13.85
N VAL A 306 19.00 13.42 13.68
CA VAL A 306 17.88 12.76 14.34
C VAL A 306 18.31 12.22 15.70
N ASN A 307 17.58 12.57 16.78
CA ASN A 307 17.80 11.98 18.09
C ASN A 307 17.40 10.48 18.06
N PRO A 308 18.32 9.56 18.37
CA PRO A 308 18.07 8.12 18.20
C PRO A 308 17.07 7.54 19.22
N LYS A 309 16.66 8.30 20.24
CA LYS A 309 15.75 7.87 21.32
C LYS A 309 14.34 8.46 21.21
N LYS A 310 14.05 9.25 20.15
CA LYS A 310 12.75 9.89 19.95
C LYS A 310 12.07 9.41 18.68
N TYR A 311 10.75 9.33 18.71
CA TYR A 311 9.94 9.09 17.51
C TYR A 311 10.15 10.25 16.53
N LEU A 312 10.41 9.93 15.27
CA LEU A 312 10.54 10.90 14.19
C LEU A 312 9.21 11.03 13.47
N VAL A 313 8.67 12.24 13.42
CA VAL A 313 7.39 12.52 12.74
C VAL A 313 7.58 13.56 11.64
N GLY A 314 7.15 13.22 10.43
CA GLY A 314 7.03 14.16 9.33
C GLY A 314 5.56 14.40 9.01
N ILE A 315 5.22 15.67 8.80
CA ILE A 315 3.87 16.12 8.44
C ILE A 315 3.94 16.86 7.10
N MET A 316 2.97 16.65 6.21
CA MET A 316 2.84 17.42 4.97
C MET A 316 1.39 17.76 4.67
N ASN A 317 1.16 18.87 3.99
CA ASN A 317 -0.14 19.17 3.40
C ASN A 317 -0.49 18.09 2.37
N MET A 318 -1.76 17.71 2.31
CA MET A 318 -2.27 16.86 1.25
C MET A 318 -3.38 17.56 0.49
N GLN A 319 -3.50 17.23 -0.79
CA GLN A 319 -4.60 17.73 -1.62
C GLN A 319 -5.87 16.92 -1.31
N PRO A 320 -7.04 17.55 -1.24
CA PRO A 320 -8.28 16.82 -1.06
C PRO A 320 -8.71 16.05 -2.33
N THR A 321 -8.12 16.38 -3.48
CA THR A 321 -8.48 15.78 -4.77
C THR A 321 -7.93 14.36 -4.89
N ILE A 322 -8.79 13.43 -5.27
CA ILE A 322 -8.44 12.06 -5.64
C ILE A 322 -8.57 11.96 -7.15
N PRO A 323 -7.45 11.75 -7.89
CA PRO A 323 -7.49 11.66 -9.34
C PRO A 323 -8.48 10.61 -9.85
N GLY A 324 -9.32 10.99 -10.83
CA GLY A 324 -10.32 10.10 -11.42
C GLY A 324 -11.56 9.81 -10.57
N TYR A 325 -11.64 10.36 -9.32
CA TYR A 325 -12.77 10.07 -8.43
C TYR A 325 -13.51 11.31 -7.91
N GLY A 326 -12.79 12.36 -7.52
CA GLY A 326 -13.39 13.57 -6.95
C GLY A 326 -12.54 14.15 -5.81
N SER A 327 -13.19 14.77 -4.84
CA SER A 327 -12.50 15.40 -3.70
C SER A 327 -13.10 14.97 -2.38
N LEU A 328 -12.24 14.89 -1.36
CA LEU A 328 -12.63 14.75 0.03
C LEU A 328 -13.39 15.99 0.49
N THR A 329 -14.34 15.82 1.39
CA THR A 329 -15.13 16.93 1.97
C THR A 329 -14.35 17.66 3.07
N LYS A 330 -13.40 16.97 3.70
CA LYS A 330 -12.54 17.52 4.77
C LYS A 330 -11.12 17.70 4.28
N ASN A 331 -10.43 18.70 4.83
CA ASN A 331 -9.01 18.92 4.59
C ASN A 331 -8.19 18.18 5.66
N TYR A 332 -7.26 17.35 5.18
CA TYR A 332 -6.34 16.59 6.02
C TYR A 332 -4.89 16.99 5.79
N VAL A 333 -4.04 16.66 6.73
CA VAL A 333 -2.58 16.58 6.57
C VAL A 333 -2.13 15.13 6.72
N LYS A 334 -1.11 14.75 5.97
CA LYS A 334 -0.48 13.44 6.06
C LYS A 334 0.52 13.42 7.19
N ILE A 335 0.47 12.36 7.97
CA ILE A 335 1.42 12.04 9.04
C ILE A 335 2.23 10.81 8.60
N SER A 336 3.53 10.85 8.86
CA SER A 336 4.39 9.66 8.79
C SER A 336 5.34 9.64 9.97
N ALA A 337 5.34 8.53 10.71
CA ALA A 337 6.22 8.33 11.83
C ALA A 337 7.19 7.16 11.60
N ARG A 338 8.40 7.33 12.08
CA ARG A 338 9.47 6.31 12.04
C ARG A 338 10.19 6.26 13.38
N THR A 339 10.70 5.09 13.72
CA THR A 339 11.60 4.94 14.86
C THR A 339 13.05 4.84 14.36
N PRO A 340 13.96 5.69 14.85
CA PRO A 340 15.39 5.44 14.66
C PRO A 340 15.79 4.09 15.28
N LYS A 341 16.92 3.51 14.82
CA LYS A 341 17.33 2.15 15.16
C LYS A 341 17.33 1.85 16.69
N LEU A 342 17.85 2.77 17.49
CA LEU A 342 17.92 2.59 18.96
C LEU A 342 16.53 2.55 19.59
N LEU A 343 15.62 3.46 19.18
CA LEU A 343 14.25 3.45 19.67
C LEU A 343 13.50 2.18 19.22
N GLY A 344 13.76 1.70 18.00
CA GLY A 344 13.20 0.43 17.52
C GLY A 344 13.62 -0.77 18.37
N GLN A 345 14.87 -0.79 18.86
CA GLN A 345 15.35 -1.80 19.82
C GLN A 345 14.61 -1.69 21.16
N MET A 346 14.43 -0.47 21.68
CA MET A 346 13.69 -0.25 22.93
C MET A 346 12.22 -0.69 22.84
N ILE A 347 11.60 -0.56 21.66
CA ILE A 347 10.24 -1.05 21.40
C ILE A 347 10.24 -2.59 21.38
N GLY A 348 11.22 -3.22 20.73
CA GLY A 348 11.37 -4.69 20.73
C GLY A 348 11.60 -5.28 22.13
N GLU A 349 12.18 -4.50 23.05
CA GLU A 349 12.40 -4.83 24.46
C GLU A 349 11.22 -4.37 25.36
N GLU A 350 10.10 -3.96 24.79
CA GLU A 350 8.88 -3.48 25.50
C GLU A 350 9.12 -2.27 26.44
N LYS A 351 10.23 -1.55 26.26
CA LYS A 351 10.59 -0.34 27.03
C LYS A 351 9.92 0.92 26.51
N LYS A 352 9.36 0.86 25.31
CA LYS A 352 8.64 1.95 24.64
C LYS A 352 7.48 1.40 23.84
N PRO A 353 6.36 2.12 23.75
CA PRO A 353 5.19 1.65 23.00
C PRO A 353 5.45 1.65 21.49
N PRO A 354 4.92 0.65 20.75
CA PRO A 354 5.05 0.59 19.30
C PRO A 354 4.20 1.66 18.60
N LEU A 355 4.67 2.13 17.44
CA LEU A 355 3.95 3.12 16.62
C LEU A 355 2.58 2.60 16.17
N SER A 356 2.44 1.30 15.89
CA SER A 356 1.17 0.65 15.53
C SER A 356 0.05 0.87 16.56
N LYS A 357 0.40 1.10 17.83
CA LYS A 357 -0.55 1.38 18.92
C LYS A 357 -0.80 2.87 19.11
N ILE A 358 0.28 3.67 19.22
CA ILE A 358 0.16 5.07 19.66
C ILE A 358 -0.22 6.04 18.54
N LEU A 359 0.16 5.75 17.28
CA LEU A 359 -0.12 6.67 16.17
C LEU A 359 -1.61 6.65 15.78
N PRO A 360 -2.28 5.48 15.60
CA PRO A 360 -3.72 5.46 15.36
C PRO A 360 -4.52 6.18 16.45
N GLU A 361 -4.22 5.94 17.74
CA GLU A 361 -4.87 6.60 18.88
C GLU A 361 -4.70 8.12 18.82
N ALA A 362 -3.49 8.61 18.52
CA ALA A 362 -3.24 10.05 18.38
C ALA A 362 -3.97 10.66 17.16
N CYS A 363 -4.05 9.92 16.03
CA CYS A 363 -4.79 10.35 14.85
C CYS A 363 -6.29 10.48 15.13
N GLU A 364 -6.89 9.48 15.76
CA GLU A 364 -8.32 9.45 16.09
C GLU A 364 -8.73 10.61 17.00
N LYS A 365 -7.93 10.91 18.03
CA LYS A 365 -8.13 12.09 18.92
C LYS A 365 -8.13 13.41 18.15
N ASN A 366 -7.52 13.45 16.97
CA ASN A 366 -7.38 14.64 16.14
C ASN A 366 -8.21 14.57 14.85
N GLY A 367 -9.29 13.75 14.87
CA GLY A 367 -10.30 13.66 13.80
C GLY A 367 -9.81 12.98 12.53
N GLY A 368 -8.77 12.16 12.66
CA GLY A 368 -8.19 11.37 11.58
C GLY A 368 -8.19 9.88 11.86
N PHE A 369 -7.31 9.16 11.21
CA PHE A 369 -7.07 7.72 11.39
C PHE A 369 -5.64 7.37 10.95
N GLY A 370 -5.15 6.23 11.39
CA GLY A 370 -3.80 5.78 11.05
C GLY A 370 -3.67 4.28 11.19
N ASP A 371 -2.60 3.76 10.63
CA ASP A 371 -2.21 2.35 10.64
C ASP A 371 -0.68 2.22 10.55
N GLY A 372 -0.19 1.01 10.68
CA GLY A 372 1.21 0.70 10.46
C GLY A 372 1.76 -0.33 11.42
N HIS A 373 3.08 -0.48 11.38
CA HIS A 373 3.85 -1.44 12.16
C HIS A 373 4.52 -0.81 13.38
N SER A 374 5.14 -1.64 14.22
CA SER A 374 5.78 -1.20 15.46
C SER A 374 6.81 -0.09 15.28
N VAL A 375 7.54 -0.06 14.15
CA VAL A 375 8.63 0.88 13.90
C VAL A 375 8.36 1.90 12.80
N ALA A 376 7.27 1.74 12.05
CA ALA A 376 6.87 2.61 10.95
C ALA A 376 5.34 2.64 10.83
N ALA A 377 4.76 3.82 10.98
CA ALA A 377 3.32 4.01 10.87
C ALA A 377 2.98 5.30 10.14
N SER A 378 1.78 5.38 9.62
CA SER A 378 1.30 6.57 8.92
C SER A 378 -0.18 6.82 9.18
N GLY A 379 -0.60 8.07 9.05
CA GLY A 379 -1.99 8.43 9.25
C GLY A 379 -2.31 9.77 8.60
N VAL A 380 -3.51 10.22 8.87
CA VAL A 380 -3.98 11.55 8.53
C VAL A 380 -4.64 12.16 9.76
N VAL A 381 -4.57 13.48 9.88
CA VAL A 381 -5.35 14.26 10.87
C VAL A 381 -5.99 15.44 10.18
N LEU A 382 -7.03 16.02 10.79
CA LEU A 382 -7.64 17.24 10.26
C LEU A 382 -6.61 18.38 10.22
N LYS A 383 -6.57 19.12 9.12
CA LYS A 383 -5.72 20.30 8.97
C LYS A 383 -6.02 21.30 10.07
N GLY A 384 -4.97 21.82 10.71
CA GLY A 384 -5.05 22.69 11.89
C GLY A 384 -4.95 21.93 13.23
N LYS A 385 -4.88 20.59 13.21
CA LYS A 385 -4.70 19.75 14.41
C LYS A 385 -3.28 19.19 14.56
N GLU A 386 -2.33 19.64 13.73
CA GLU A 386 -0.98 19.08 13.64
C GLU A 386 -0.22 19.18 14.97
N LYS A 387 -0.26 20.35 15.60
CA LYS A 387 0.42 20.59 16.89
C LYS A 387 -0.17 19.72 17.98
N LYS A 388 -1.51 19.69 18.09
CA LYS A 388 -2.22 18.88 19.07
C LYS A 388 -1.94 17.39 18.89
N PHE A 389 -1.93 16.91 17.64
CA PHE A 389 -1.57 15.53 17.32
C PHE A 389 -0.18 15.17 17.82
N VAL A 390 0.82 16.03 17.57
CA VAL A 390 2.21 15.76 18.01
C VAL A 390 2.33 15.78 19.53
N GLU A 391 1.60 16.67 20.24
CA GLU A 391 1.52 16.70 21.69
C GLU A 391 0.87 15.43 22.26
N ASP A 392 -0.25 14.98 21.68
CA ASP A 392 -0.91 13.74 22.09
C ASP A 392 0.00 12.52 21.86
N LEU A 393 0.70 12.46 20.71
CA LEU A 393 1.66 11.39 20.41
C LEU A 393 2.86 11.41 21.39
N ASP A 394 3.34 12.59 21.78
CA ASP A 394 4.43 12.74 22.76
C ASP A 394 4.07 12.17 24.12
N VAL A 395 2.84 12.43 24.59
CA VAL A 395 2.29 11.87 25.83
C VAL A 395 2.18 10.35 25.73
N LEU A 396 1.63 9.83 24.64
CA LEU A 396 1.49 8.39 24.42
C LEU A 396 2.85 7.68 24.32
N GLY A 397 3.83 8.31 23.66
CA GLY A 397 5.20 7.78 23.54
C GLY A 397 6.02 7.82 24.82
N GLY A 398 5.51 8.44 25.87
CA GLY A 398 6.11 8.49 27.21
C GLY A 398 5.65 7.38 28.17
N LYS A 399 4.58 6.69 27.82
CA LYS A 399 4.04 5.56 28.61
C LYS A 399 4.91 4.32 28.41
#